data_d2dc210d3b618e936fe3b30c6963ed98
#
_entry.id   d2dc210d3b618e936fe3b30c6963ed98
#
_cell.length_a   1.000
_cell.length_b   1.000
_cell.length_c   1.000
_cell.angle_alpha   90.00
_cell.angle_beta   90.00
_cell.angle_gamma   90.00
#
_symmetry.space_group_name_H-M   'P 1'
#
loop_
_entity.id
_entity.type
_entity.pdbx_description
1 polymer ?
#
loop_
_entity_poly.entity_id
_entity_poly.type
_entity_poly.pdbx_seq_one_letter_code
_entity_poly.pdbx_strand_id
1 'polypeptide(L)'
;MNGTDGDGPLRLLDRFFVTDRVAIVSGSGRGIGAACARTLAEAGADVVLVARTKADLDAVAAQVAQLGRRSLTIVSDLRDTANAVQVVERTLTEFGRLDILVNNVGGSPSHPATRPQRAFLDLDAGYLEAAFHLNVTTALALAQQAVPHLLASGDGAIVNISSAMAKNPDRGMLPGGTAKAALSYMTKLMSRDLAPRIRVNAVAPGSTWTPALERYYTAAELEAKIARTPMRRLGSPEDIALAVLFFASPASGYVTGEVLEVDGGIDGPNSPSVLPDLLSM
;
A
#
# COMPACT_ATOMS: atom_id res chain seq x y z
N MET A 1 39.33 -11.33 18.09
CA MET A 1 39.90 -11.84 16.84
C MET A 1 39.22 -13.14 16.54
N ASN A 2 38.34 -13.16 15.59
CA ASN A 2 38.14 -14.20 14.60
C ASN A 2 36.99 -13.74 13.74
N GLY A 3 37.35 -13.15 12.61
CA GLY A 3 36.44 -12.88 11.53
C GLY A 3 36.02 -14.21 10.89
N THR A 4 34.80 -14.36 10.55
CA THR A 4 34.29 -15.27 9.52
C THR A 4 33.53 -14.37 8.53
N ASP A 5 34.19 -13.92 7.60
CA ASP A 5 34.25 -14.25 6.18
C ASP A 5 32.92 -14.71 5.57
N GLY A 6 32.42 -13.92 4.66
CA GLY A 6 31.37 -14.28 3.72
C GLY A 6 30.79 -13.12 2.94
N ASP A 7 30.92 -11.89 3.42
CA ASP A 7 30.37 -10.73 2.71
C ASP A 7 31.47 -9.87 2.10
N GLY A 8 31.77 -10.14 0.86
CA GLY A 8 32.37 -9.13 -0.01
C GLY A 8 31.42 -7.91 -0.03
N PRO A 9 31.93 -6.69 -0.34
CA PRO A 9 31.08 -5.51 -0.33
C PRO A 9 29.84 -5.77 -1.21
N LEU A 10 28.63 -5.64 -0.60
CA LEU A 10 27.36 -5.76 -1.30
C LEU A 10 27.43 -4.89 -2.57
N ARG A 11 27.22 -5.52 -3.72
CA ARG A 11 27.11 -4.77 -4.97
C ARG A 11 25.94 -3.79 -4.83
N LEU A 12 26.04 -2.62 -5.44
CA LEU A 12 25.04 -1.55 -5.27
C LEU A 12 23.61 -2.04 -5.48
N LEU A 13 23.39 -2.86 -6.50
CA LEU A 13 22.06 -3.37 -6.84
C LEU A 13 21.57 -4.45 -5.86
N ASP A 14 22.49 -5.15 -5.16
CA ASP A 14 22.10 -6.17 -4.17
C ASP A 14 21.32 -5.55 -3.00
N ARG A 15 21.47 -4.25 -2.77
CA ARG A 15 20.69 -3.52 -1.76
C ARG A 15 19.20 -3.43 -2.04
N PHE A 16 18.78 -3.68 -3.28
CA PHE A 16 17.36 -3.73 -3.64
C PHE A 16 16.76 -5.11 -3.47
N PHE A 17 17.57 -6.16 -3.28
CA PHE A 17 17.03 -7.48 -3.03
C PHE A 17 16.55 -7.64 -1.58
N VAL A 18 15.48 -8.41 -1.46
CA VAL A 18 14.86 -8.81 -0.20
C VAL A 18 14.88 -10.34 -0.07
N THR A 19 15.99 -10.94 -0.53
CA THR A 19 16.20 -12.37 -0.57
C THR A 19 15.97 -13.00 0.81
N ASP A 20 15.22 -14.12 0.83
CA ASP A 20 14.89 -14.91 2.02
C ASP A 20 14.12 -14.13 3.11
N ARG A 21 13.55 -12.99 2.77
CA ARG A 21 12.59 -12.26 3.60
C ARG A 21 11.17 -12.74 3.36
N VAL A 22 10.32 -12.56 4.36
CA VAL A 22 8.89 -12.85 4.29
C VAL A 22 8.11 -11.55 4.35
N ALA A 23 7.25 -11.33 3.34
CA ALA A 23 6.46 -10.12 3.22
C ALA A 23 4.96 -10.42 3.30
N ILE A 24 4.23 -9.76 4.19
CA ILE A 24 2.76 -9.69 4.13
C ILE A 24 2.36 -8.53 3.23
N VAL A 25 1.51 -8.80 2.22
CA VAL A 25 0.90 -7.77 1.38
C VAL A 25 -0.62 -7.83 1.53
N SER A 26 -1.19 -6.84 2.20
CA SER A 26 -2.64 -6.74 2.35
C SER A 26 -3.30 -6.19 1.08
N GLY A 27 -4.47 -6.71 0.70
CA GLY A 27 -5.16 -6.31 -0.53
C GLY A 27 -4.42 -6.74 -1.80
N SER A 28 -3.72 -7.88 -1.78
CA SER A 28 -2.82 -8.34 -2.84
C SER A 28 -3.48 -9.08 -4.00
N GLY A 29 -4.82 -9.19 -4.03
CA GLY A 29 -5.49 -9.94 -5.11
C GLY A 29 -5.47 -9.25 -6.48
N ARG A 30 -5.27 -7.93 -6.57
CA ARG A 30 -5.27 -7.16 -7.82
C ARG A 30 -4.61 -5.79 -7.67
N GLY A 31 -4.41 -5.09 -8.80
CA GLY A 31 -3.90 -3.71 -8.84
C GLY A 31 -2.56 -3.55 -8.14
N ILE A 32 -2.42 -2.48 -7.35
CA ILE A 32 -1.18 -2.14 -6.66
C ILE A 32 -0.69 -3.27 -5.74
N GLY A 33 -1.59 -3.86 -4.94
CA GLY A 33 -1.20 -4.93 -4.03
C GLY A 33 -0.66 -6.18 -4.74
N ALA A 34 -1.26 -6.57 -5.86
CA ALA A 34 -0.76 -7.68 -6.67
C ALA A 34 0.60 -7.36 -7.30
N ALA A 35 0.80 -6.13 -7.79
CA ALA A 35 2.09 -5.69 -8.30
C ALA A 35 3.16 -5.69 -7.20
N CYS A 36 2.85 -5.16 -5.99
CA CYS A 36 3.76 -5.21 -4.86
C CYS A 36 4.18 -6.65 -4.51
N ALA A 37 3.22 -7.58 -4.49
CA ALA A 37 3.51 -8.98 -4.19
C ALA A 37 4.47 -9.61 -5.23
N ARG A 38 4.22 -9.37 -6.53
CA ARG A 38 5.10 -9.86 -7.60
C ARG A 38 6.49 -9.22 -7.53
N THR A 39 6.57 -7.91 -7.37
CA THR A 39 7.84 -7.18 -7.31
C THR A 39 8.69 -7.61 -6.12
N LEU A 40 8.09 -7.82 -4.94
CA LEU A 40 8.80 -8.34 -3.77
C LEU A 40 9.25 -9.78 -3.99
N ALA A 41 8.45 -10.62 -4.65
CA ALA A 41 8.83 -11.99 -4.99
C ALA A 41 9.97 -12.01 -6.01
N GLU A 42 9.93 -11.18 -7.05
CA GLU A 42 11.00 -11.03 -8.04
C GLU A 42 12.31 -10.56 -7.39
N ALA A 43 12.22 -9.72 -6.36
CA ALA A 43 13.36 -9.29 -5.54
C ALA A 43 13.80 -10.32 -4.48
N GLY A 44 13.20 -11.52 -4.45
CA GLY A 44 13.64 -12.65 -3.63
C GLY A 44 12.86 -12.92 -2.35
N ALA A 45 11.74 -12.24 -2.08
CA ALA A 45 10.91 -12.52 -0.92
C ALA A 45 9.94 -13.69 -1.13
N ASP A 46 9.63 -14.40 -0.06
CA ASP A 46 8.41 -15.20 0.03
C ASP A 46 7.24 -14.28 0.46
N VAL A 47 6.04 -14.47 -0.08
CA VAL A 47 4.95 -13.51 0.10
C VAL A 47 3.67 -14.12 0.65
N VAL A 48 3.06 -13.42 1.60
CA VAL A 48 1.73 -13.74 2.13
C VAL A 48 0.73 -12.82 1.45
N LEU A 49 -0.17 -13.43 0.71
CA LEU A 49 -1.18 -12.78 -0.10
C LEU A 49 -2.51 -12.74 0.65
N VAL A 50 -2.98 -11.54 0.99
CA VAL A 50 -4.21 -11.36 1.78
C VAL A 50 -5.23 -10.55 0.99
N ALA A 51 -6.39 -11.13 0.70
CA ALA A 51 -7.53 -10.47 0.08
C ALA A 51 -8.83 -11.25 0.32
N ARG A 52 -9.97 -10.70 -0.12
CA ARG A 52 -11.29 -11.31 0.07
C ARG A 52 -11.66 -12.35 -0.98
N THR A 53 -11.03 -12.31 -2.15
CA THR A 53 -11.38 -13.15 -3.30
C THR A 53 -10.30 -14.20 -3.52
N LYS A 54 -10.67 -15.48 -3.30
CA LYS A 54 -9.72 -16.59 -3.46
C LYS A 54 -9.14 -16.67 -4.88
N ALA A 55 -9.97 -16.55 -5.91
CA ALA A 55 -9.53 -16.66 -7.30
C ALA A 55 -8.48 -15.60 -7.67
N ASP A 56 -8.64 -14.35 -7.17
CA ASP A 56 -7.66 -13.29 -7.38
C ASP A 56 -6.31 -13.63 -6.71
N LEU A 57 -6.37 -14.19 -5.48
CA LEU A 57 -5.17 -14.62 -4.75
C LEU A 57 -4.45 -15.78 -5.45
N ASP A 58 -5.21 -16.78 -5.93
CA ASP A 58 -4.65 -17.95 -6.63
C ASP A 58 -3.93 -17.53 -7.92
N ALA A 59 -4.49 -16.55 -8.66
CA ALA A 59 -3.84 -16.01 -9.85
C ALA A 59 -2.50 -15.32 -9.55
N VAL A 60 -2.44 -14.54 -8.45
CA VAL A 60 -1.19 -13.89 -8.02
C VAL A 60 -0.20 -14.92 -7.48
N ALA A 61 -0.66 -15.91 -6.72
CA ALA A 61 0.19 -17.01 -6.22
C ALA A 61 0.86 -17.79 -7.34
N ALA A 62 0.12 -18.07 -8.44
CA ALA A 62 0.70 -18.72 -9.62
C ALA A 62 1.83 -17.89 -10.27
N GLN A 63 1.67 -16.55 -10.30
CA GLN A 63 2.71 -15.65 -10.81
C GLN A 63 3.94 -15.64 -9.89
N VAL A 64 3.75 -15.63 -8.56
CA VAL A 64 4.85 -15.73 -7.59
C VAL A 64 5.60 -17.06 -7.72
N ALA A 65 4.90 -18.17 -7.93
CA ALA A 65 5.51 -19.47 -8.15
C ALA A 65 6.36 -19.50 -9.43
N GLN A 66 5.96 -18.82 -10.50
CA GLN A 66 6.76 -18.67 -11.73
C GLN A 66 8.07 -17.91 -11.49
N LEU A 67 8.13 -17.05 -10.47
CA LEU A 67 9.34 -16.35 -10.03
C LEU A 67 10.22 -17.21 -9.09
N GLY A 68 9.84 -18.48 -8.86
CA GLY A 68 10.58 -19.39 -8.00
C GLY A 68 10.44 -19.10 -6.49
N ARG A 69 9.43 -18.32 -6.08
CA ARG A 69 9.21 -17.98 -4.65
C ARG A 69 7.96 -18.67 -4.11
N ARG A 70 7.92 -18.83 -2.79
CA ARG A 70 6.76 -19.39 -2.11
C ARG A 70 5.73 -18.29 -1.83
N SER A 71 4.45 -18.69 -1.80
CA SER A 71 3.38 -17.81 -1.35
C SER A 71 2.39 -18.55 -0.46
N LEU A 72 1.83 -17.82 0.51
CA LEU A 72 0.71 -18.26 1.34
C LEU A 72 -0.51 -17.39 0.99
N THR A 73 -1.61 -18.00 0.54
CA THR A 73 -2.86 -17.28 0.30
C THR A 73 -3.75 -17.31 1.55
N ILE A 74 -4.23 -16.15 1.97
CA ILE A 74 -5.15 -15.99 3.11
C ILE A 74 -6.39 -15.21 2.64
N VAL A 75 -7.51 -15.91 2.51
CA VAL A 75 -8.79 -15.26 2.24
C VAL A 75 -9.26 -14.61 3.54
N SER A 76 -9.26 -13.28 3.60
CA SER A 76 -9.62 -12.54 4.79
C SER A 76 -10.14 -11.14 4.46
N ASP A 77 -11.12 -10.67 5.23
CA ASP A 77 -11.57 -9.29 5.20
C ASP A 77 -10.99 -8.52 6.39
N LEU A 78 -9.96 -7.73 6.14
CA LEU A 78 -9.29 -6.96 7.17
C LEU A 78 -10.12 -5.76 7.70
N ARG A 79 -11.32 -5.52 7.18
CA ARG A 79 -12.28 -4.61 7.83
C ARG A 79 -12.72 -5.13 9.19
N ASP A 80 -12.77 -6.44 9.37
CA ASP A 80 -12.75 -7.03 10.69
C ASP A 80 -11.29 -7.10 11.17
N THR A 81 -10.93 -6.17 12.06
CA THR A 81 -9.56 -6.03 12.55
C THR A 81 -9.09 -7.22 13.40
N ALA A 82 -10.00 -8.05 13.93
CA ALA A 82 -9.65 -9.29 14.62
C ALA A 82 -8.95 -10.29 13.71
N ASN A 83 -9.23 -10.23 12.40
CA ASN A 83 -8.57 -11.07 11.41
C ASN A 83 -7.06 -10.80 11.25
N ALA A 84 -6.56 -9.66 11.73
CA ALA A 84 -5.13 -9.36 11.70
C ALA A 84 -4.29 -10.38 12.48
N VAL A 85 -4.81 -10.87 13.59
CA VAL A 85 -4.17 -11.93 14.42
C VAL A 85 -3.94 -13.18 13.57
N GLN A 86 -5.00 -13.69 12.94
CA GLN A 86 -4.93 -14.92 12.13
C GLN A 86 -3.95 -14.78 10.95
N VAL A 87 -3.90 -13.59 10.32
CA VAL A 87 -2.97 -13.35 9.21
C VAL A 87 -1.53 -13.50 9.66
N VAL A 88 -1.16 -12.90 10.78
CA VAL A 88 0.21 -12.96 11.30
C VAL A 88 0.54 -14.36 11.81
N GLU A 89 -0.34 -15.01 12.59
CA GLU A 89 -0.13 -16.37 13.11
C GLU A 89 0.08 -17.38 11.97
N ARG A 90 -0.73 -17.32 10.91
CA ARG A 90 -0.55 -18.21 9.76
C ARG A 90 0.74 -17.94 9.02
N THR A 91 1.17 -16.67 8.93
CA THR A 91 2.47 -16.31 8.36
C THR A 91 3.62 -16.96 9.11
N LEU A 92 3.59 -16.88 10.43
CA LEU A 92 4.62 -17.48 11.28
C LEU A 92 4.61 -18.99 11.25
N THR A 93 3.43 -19.60 11.20
CA THR A 93 3.29 -21.06 11.08
C THR A 93 3.90 -21.58 9.78
N GLU A 94 3.71 -20.85 8.65
CA GLU A 94 4.19 -21.26 7.35
C GLU A 94 5.68 -20.95 7.12
N PHE A 95 6.13 -19.75 7.53
CA PHE A 95 7.46 -19.25 7.18
C PHE A 95 8.41 -19.09 8.36
N GLY A 96 7.93 -19.12 9.60
CA GLY A 96 8.74 -18.96 10.81
C GLY A 96 9.23 -17.54 11.10
N ARG A 97 8.95 -16.56 10.21
CA ARG A 97 9.42 -15.17 10.31
C ARG A 97 8.51 -14.19 9.61
N LEU A 98 8.69 -12.90 9.91
CA LEU A 98 8.08 -11.79 9.20
C LEU A 98 9.05 -10.61 9.16
N ASP A 99 9.33 -10.08 7.97
CA ASP A 99 10.32 -9.03 7.74
C ASP A 99 9.71 -7.75 7.16
N ILE A 100 8.67 -7.88 6.34
CA ILE A 100 8.09 -6.78 5.59
C ILE A 100 6.57 -6.81 5.74
N LEU A 101 5.98 -5.66 6.03
CA LEU A 101 4.52 -5.46 5.98
C LEU A 101 4.17 -4.38 4.98
N VAL A 102 3.34 -4.71 3.98
CA VAL A 102 2.75 -3.74 3.05
C VAL A 102 1.26 -3.59 3.37
N ASN A 103 0.89 -2.46 3.97
CA ASN A 103 -0.48 -2.06 4.22
C ASN A 103 -1.07 -1.40 2.97
N ASN A 104 -1.70 -2.21 2.12
CA ASN A 104 -2.29 -1.73 0.86
C ASN A 104 -3.84 -1.77 0.88
N VAL A 105 -4.47 -2.42 1.86
CA VAL A 105 -5.94 -2.34 2.01
C VAL A 105 -6.35 -0.90 2.21
N GLY A 106 -7.28 -0.43 1.39
CA GLY A 106 -7.77 0.95 1.46
C GLY A 106 -8.66 1.31 0.26
N GLY A 107 -9.03 2.59 0.20
CA GLY A 107 -9.88 3.14 -0.84
C GLY A 107 -11.18 3.72 -0.29
N SER A 108 -12.21 3.81 -1.15
CA SER A 108 -13.55 4.27 -0.75
C SER A 108 -14.32 3.14 -0.06
N PRO A 109 -15.00 3.39 1.06
CA PRO A 109 -15.88 2.41 1.70
C PRO A 109 -17.14 2.13 0.89
N SER A 110 -17.46 2.94 -0.11
CA SER A 110 -18.65 2.80 -0.95
C SER A 110 -18.63 1.53 -1.80
N HIS A 111 -19.85 1.08 -2.14
CA HIS A 111 -20.02 0.02 -3.14
C HIS A 111 -19.35 0.42 -4.48
N PRO A 112 -18.76 -0.53 -5.24
CA PRO A 112 -18.09 -0.25 -6.52
C PRO A 112 -18.93 0.52 -7.56
N ALA A 113 -20.26 0.47 -7.45
CA ALA A 113 -21.17 1.16 -8.36
C ALA A 113 -21.39 2.65 -8.02
N THR A 114 -20.89 3.14 -6.88
CA THR A 114 -21.06 4.54 -6.47
C THR A 114 -19.74 5.30 -6.58
N ARG A 115 -19.79 6.49 -7.17
CA ARG A 115 -18.60 7.37 -7.24
C ARG A 115 -18.12 7.72 -5.83
N PRO A 116 -16.79 7.79 -5.61
CA PRO A 116 -16.24 8.17 -4.31
C PRO A 116 -16.47 9.65 -3.99
N GLN A 117 -16.74 10.49 -5.02
CA GLN A 117 -17.00 11.91 -4.85
C GLN A 117 -18.41 12.15 -4.30
N ARG A 118 -18.50 12.93 -3.22
CA ARG A 118 -19.76 13.34 -2.61
C ARG A 118 -19.74 14.84 -2.32
N ALA A 119 -20.88 15.50 -2.52
CA ALA A 119 -21.04 16.88 -2.08
C ALA A 119 -20.92 16.96 -0.55
N PHE A 120 -20.42 18.07 -0.05
CA PHE A 120 -20.20 18.24 1.40
C PHE A 120 -21.48 18.04 2.21
N LEU A 121 -22.61 18.54 1.71
CA LEU A 121 -23.91 18.45 2.38
C LEU A 121 -24.51 17.02 2.35
N ASP A 122 -24.03 16.16 1.45
CA ASP A 122 -24.50 14.77 1.34
C ASP A 122 -23.66 13.79 2.16
N LEU A 123 -22.65 14.30 2.88
CA LEU A 123 -21.78 13.47 3.69
C LEU A 123 -22.40 13.23 5.06
N ASP A 124 -22.52 11.97 5.45
CA ASP A 124 -22.79 11.59 6.82
C ASP A 124 -21.51 11.19 7.57
N ALA A 125 -21.55 11.29 8.90
CA ALA A 125 -20.43 10.95 9.76
C ALA A 125 -20.02 9.47 9.64
N GLY A 126 -20.99 8.56 9.48
CA GLY A 126 -20.73 7.13 9.32
C GLY A 126 -19.91 6.79 8.07
N TYR A 127 -20.08 7.57 6.99
CA TYR A 127 -19.24 7.39 5.80
C TYR A 127 -17.78 7.84 6.04
N LEU A 128 -17.58 8.93 6.79
CA LEU A 128 -16.24 9.36 7.20
C LEU A 128 -15.59 8.32 8.13
N GLU A 129 -16.32 7.84 9.13
CA GLU A 129 -15.86 6.79 10.06
C GLU A 129 -15.47 5.51 9.31
N ALA A 130 -16.29 5.08 8.35
CA ALA A 130 -16.00 3.91 7.51
C ALA A 130 -14.73 4.11 6.65
N ALA A 131 -14.48 5.35 6.17
CA ALA A 131 -13.27 5.66 5.42
C ALA A 131 -12.01 5.60 6.32
N PHE A 132 -12.09 6.12 7.54
CA PHE A 132 -11.02 6.00 8.53
C PHE A 132 -10.79 4.55 8.93
N HIS A 133 -11.84 3.80 9.22
CA HIS A 133 -11.74 2.40 9.56
C HIS A 133 -11.01 1.61 8.47
N LEU A 134 -11.43 1.76 7.19
CA LEU A 134 -10.87 1.04 6.07
C LEU A 134 -9.41 1.40 5.78
N ASN A 135 -9.02 2.68 5.92
CA ASN A 135 -7.71 3.16 5.47
C ASN A 135 -6.68 3.32 6.60
N VAL A 136 -7.12 3.52 7.84
CA VAL A 136 -6.24 3.80 8.98
C VAL A 136 -6.30 2.67 10.01
N THR A 137 -7.51 2.33 10.49
CA THR A 137 -7.66 1.34 11.57
C THR A 137 -7.21 -0.04 11.14
N THR A 138 -7.52 -0.48 9.90
CA THR A 138 -7.06 -1.77 9.38
C THR A 138 -5.54 -1.83 9.29
N ALA A 139 -4.88 -0.76 8.83
CA ALA A 139 -3.43 -0.70 8.73
C ALA A 139 -2.77 -0.73 10.12
N LEU A 140 -3.32 0.01 11.09
CA LEU A 140 -2.85 0.00 12.47
C LEU A 140 -2.99 -1.39 13.10
N ALA A 141 -4.15 -2.01 12.98
CA ALA A 141 -4.42 -3.32 13.58
C ALA A 141 -3.45 -4.40 13.04
N LEU A 142 -3.22 -4.42 11.73
CA LEU A 142 -2.28 -5.38 11.15
C LEU A 142 -0.83 -5.07 11.56
N ALA A 143 -0.46 -3.79 11.62
CA ALA A 143 0.88 -3.39 12.08
C ALA A 143 1.12 -3.77 13.55
N GLN A 144 0.13 -3.58 14.44
CA GLN A 144 0.25 -3.96 15.85
C GLN A 144 0.54 -5.46 16.03
N GLN A 145 -0.10 -6.32 15.24
CA GLN A 145 0.18 -7.75 15.26
C GLN A 145 1.54 -8.09 14.64
N ALA A 146 1.96 -7.38 13.60
CA ALA A 146 3.21 -7.65 12.89
C ALA A 146 4.46 -7.17 13.64
N VAL A 147 4.38 -6.04 14.37
CA VAL A 147 5.53 -5.37 15.02
C VAL A 147 6.39 -6.29 15.88
N PRO A 148 5.87 -7.15 16.77
CA PRO A 148 6.73 -8.06 17.57
C PRO A 148 7.63 -8.94 16.71
N HIS A 149 7.14 -9.37 15.54
CA HIS A 149 7.85 -10.28 14.63
C HIS A 149 8.81 -9.55 13.71
N LEU A 150 8.43 -8.33 13.28
CA LEU A 150 9.33 -7.41 12.58
C LEU A 150 10.52 -7.00 13.46
N LEU A 151 10.32 -6.83 14.76
CA LEU A 151 11.40 -6.61 15.74
C LEU A 151 12.33 -7.82 15.86
N ALA A 152 11.75 -9.02 15.88
CA ALA A 152 12.51 -10.27 15.97
C ALA A 152 13.32 -10.55 14.70
N SER A 153 12.93 -10.05 13.52
CA SER A 153 13.66 -10.22 12.27
C SER A 153 14.97 -9.40 12.22
N GLY A 154 15.06 -8.32 13.00
CA GLY A 154 16.24 -7.48 13.13
C GLY A 154 16.32 -6.28 12.18
N ASP A 155 15.66 -6.32 11.01
CA ASP A 155 15.58 -5.23 10.02
C ASP A 155 14.17 -5.19 9.41
N GLY A 156 13.20 -4.88 10.26
CA GLY A 156 11.79 -4.81 9.88
C GLY A 156 11.45 -3.59 9.01
N ALA A 157 10.53 -3.76 8.06
CA ALA A 157 10.02 -2.66 7.25
C ALA A 157 8.49 -2.67 7.17
N ILE A 158 7.86 -1.51 7.37
CA ILE A 158 6.44 -1.29 7.14
C ILE A 158 6.29 -0.24 6.03
N VAL A 159 5.53 -0.58 5.00
CA VAL A 159 5.20 0.34 3.90
C VAL A 159 3.69 0.51 3.80
N ASN A 160 3.21 1.72 4.04
CA ASN A 160 1.80 2.07 3.94
C ASN A 160 1.47 2.64 2.55
N ILE A 161 0.38 2.19 1.93
CA ILE A 161 -0.09 2.79 0.67
C ILE A 161 -1.08 3.91 1.00
N SER A 162 -0.56 5.14 0.93
CA SER A 162 -1.33 6.37 1.09
C SER A 162 -2.00 6.79 -0.23
N SER A 163 -1.97 8.07 -0.55
CA SER A 163 -2.46 8.63 -1.82
C SER A 163 -1.96 10.06 -2.00
N ALA A 164 -1.78 10.52 -3.22
CA ALA A 164 -1.54 11.92 -3.53
C ALA A 164 -2.66 12.85 -3.02
N MET A 165 -3.89 12.33 -2.84
CA MET A 165 -4.99 13.06 -2.20
C MET A 165 -4.72 13.44 -0.74
N ALA A 166 -3.76 12.82 -0.08
CA ALA A 166 -3.36 13.18 1.28
C ALA A 166 -2.74 14.60 1.34
N LYS A 167 -2.17 15.06 0.24
CA LYS A 167 -1.50 16.35 0.09
C LYS A 167 -2.31 17.28 -0.84
N ASN A 168 -2.78 16.75 -1.96
CA ASN A 168 -3.47 17.53 -2.99
C ASN A 168 -4.99 17.41 -2.80
N PRO A 169 -5.67 18.43 -2.26
CA PRO A 169 -7.10 18.35 -2.00
C PRO A 169 -7.91 18.35 -3.31
N ASP A 170 -8.95 17.54 -3.34
CA ASP A 170 -9.87 17.42 -4.47
C ASP A 170 -11.33 17.55 -3.99
N ARG A 171 -12.21 18.16 -4.80
CA ARG A 171 -13.63 18.32 -4.45
C ARG A 171 -14.30 16.95 -4.32
N GLY A 172 -15.12 16.80 -3.28
CA GLY A 172 -15.89 15.58 -3.03
C GLY A 172 -15.09 14.40 -2.53
N MET A 173 -13.79 14.57 -2.25
CA MET A 173 -12.90 13.52 -1.78
C MET A 173 -12.60 13.59 -0.28
N LEU A 174 -13.40 14.37 0.49
CA LEU A 174 -13.16 14.64 1.91
C LEU A 174 -12.91 13.36 2.73
N PRO A 175 -13.76 12.30 2.70
CA PRO A 175 -13.53 11.13 3.55
C PRO A 175 -12.25 10.36 3.19
N GLY A 176 -12.00 10.17 1.89
CA GLY A 176 -10.80 9.47 1.41
C GLY A 176 -9.52 10.28 1.63
N GLY A 177 -9.56 11.57 1.29
CA GLY A 177 -8.41 12.47 1.44
C GLY A 177 -7.99 12.61 2.89
N THR A 178 -8.93 12.85 3.81
CA THR A 178 -8.64 12.96 5.25
C THR A 178 -8.13 11.64 5.83
N ALA A 179 -8.70 10.50 5.45
CA ALA A 179 -8.22 9.20 5.92
C ALA A 179 -6.79 8.90 5.40
N LYS A 180 -6.48 9.24 4.15
CA LYS A 180 -5.12 9.05 3.60
C LYS A 180 -4.11 10.04 4.19
N ALA A 181 -4.53 11.28 4.50
CA ALA A 181 -3.70 12.23 5.24
C ALA A 181 -3.40 11.71 6.67
N ALA A 182 -4.41 11.16 7.34
CA ALA A 182 -4.23 10.52 8.65
C ALA A 182 -3.26 9.33 8.57
N LEU A 183 -3.36 8.46 7.56
CA LEU A 183 -2.42 7.34 7.34
C LEU A 183 -0.99 7.85 7.09
N SER A 184 -0.83 8.90 6.28
CA SER A 184 0.48 9.53 6.04
C SER A 184 1.09 10.08 7.32
N TYR A 185 0.29 10.72 8.16
CA TYR A 185 0.78 11.25 9.44
C TYR A 185 1.04 10.13 10.46
N MET A 186 0.19 9.11 10.52
CA MET A 186 0.39 7.92 11.33
C MET A 186 1.72 7.22 10.96
N THR A 187 2.08 7.16 9.68
CA THR A 187 3.39 6.64 9.23
C THR A 187 4.55 7.38 9.90
N LYS A 188 4.48 8.72 9.96
CA LYS A 188 5.51 9.55 10.61
C LYS A 188 5.59 9.30 12.12
N LEU A 189 4.46 9.15 12.79
CA LEU A 189 4.44 8.84 14.22
C LEU A 189 4.98 7.43 14.49
N MET A 190 4.50 6.42 13.76
CA MET A 190 5.00 5.05 13.89
C MET A 190 6.51 4.95 13.65
N SER A 191 7.06 5.74 12.72
CA SER A 191 8.50 5.74 12.47
C SER A 191 9.31 6.22 13.67
N ARG A 192 8.77 7.13 14.50
CA ARG A 192 9.43 7.59 15.73
C ARG A 192 9.37 6.56 16.83
N ASP A 193 8.23 5.88 16.96
CA ASP A 193 8.03 4.88 18.01
C ASP A 193 8.79 3.59 17.75
N LEU A 194 9.03 3.23 16.47
CA LEU A 194 9.57 1.93 16.07
C LEU A 194 11.05 1.97 15.65
N ALA A 195 11.62 3.17 15.42
CA ALA A 195 13.05 3.31 15.16
C ALA A 195 13.88 2.95 16.41
N PRO A 196 15.11 2.47 16.26
CA PRO A 196 15.83 2.21 15.01
C PRO A 196 15.59 0.81 14.40
N ARG A 197 14.71 0.00 15.00
CA ARG A 197 14.57 -1.43 14.72
C ARG A 197 13.63 -1.72 13.53
N ILE A 198 12.66 -0.84 13.29
CA ILE A 198 11.71 -0.96 12.17
C ILE A 198 11.66 0.38 11.45
N ARG A 199 11.80 0.36 10.14
CA ARG A 199 11.55 1.52 9.28
C ARG A 199 10.09 1.54 8.88
N VAL A 200 9.47 2.71 8.95
CA VAL A 200 8.06 2.89 8.55
C VAL A 200 7.96 4.03 7.57
N ASN A 201 7.55 3.73 6.34
CA ASN A 201 7.40 4.72 5.27
C ASN A 201 6.05 4.56 4.56
N ALA A 202 5.68 5.52 3.75
CA ALA A 202 4.49 5.45 2.92
C ALA A 202 4.81 5.77 1.46
N VAL A 203 4.12 5.11 0.56
CA VAL A 203 4.03 5.49 -0.85
C VAL A 203 2.68 6.16 -1.06
N ALA A 204 2.65 7.30 -1.73
CA ALA A 204 1.46 8.08 -2.04
C ALA A 204 1.20 8.07 -3.56
N PRO A 205 0.43 7.09 -4.08
CA PRO A 205 0.13 6.99 -5.49
C PRO A 205 -0.71 8.17 -6.00
N GLY A 206 -0.41 8.65 -7.21
CA GLY A 206 -1.33 9.42 -8.03
C GLY A 206 -2.40 8.53 -8.69
N SER A 207 -3.00 9.06 -9.75
CA SER A 207 -3.93 8.27 -10.57
C SER A 207 -3.19 7.10 -11.22
N THR A 208 -3.46 5.89 -10.73
CA THR A 208 -2.81 4.65 -11.15
C THR A 208 -3.82 3.77 -11.89
N TRP A 209 -3.43 3.24 -13.05
CA TRP A 209 -4.27 2.36 -13.85
C TRP A 209 -4.56 1.05 -13.11
N THR A 210 -5.77 0.91 -12.64
CA THR A 210 -6.23 -0.27 -11.90
C THR A 210 -7.66 -0.61 -12.29
N PRO A 211 -8.11 -1.86 -12.12
CA PRO A 211 -9.53 -2.21 -12.35
C PRO A 211 -10.51 -1.38 -11.51
N ALA A 212 -10.07 -0.82 -10.37
CA ALA A 212 -10.88 0.09 -9.57
C ALA A 212 -11.04 1.44 -10.27
N LEU A 213 -9.96 1.99 -10.85
CA LEU A 213 -10.00 3.28 -11.55
C LEU A 213 -10.93 3.23 -12.77
N GLU A 214 -10.83 2.19 -13.58
CA GLU A 214 -11.65 1.99 -14.79
C GLU A 214 -13.16 1.97 -14.50
N ARG A 215 -13.56 1.50 -13.32
CA ARG A 215 -14.98 1.44 -12.94
C ARG A 215 -15.58 2.80 -12.61
N TYR A 216 -14.74 3.76 -12.18
CA TYR A 216 -15.21 5.05 -11.67
C TYR A 216 -15.17 6.16 -12.70
N TYR A 217 -14.34 6.04 -13.74
CA TYR A 217 -14.07 7.13 -14.69
C TYR A 217 -14.35 6.72 -16.13
N THR A 218 -14.96 7.62 -16.86
CA THR A 218 -15.13 7.52 -18.31
C THR A 218 -13.79 7.74 -19.04
N ALA A 219 -13.71 7.37 -20.31
CA ALA A 219 -12.52 7.62 -21.13
C ALA A 219 -12.12 9.10 -21.14
N ALA A 220 -13.09 10.00 -21.30
CA ALA A 220 -12.84 11.44 -21.30
C ALA A 220 -12.30 11.97 -19.95
N GLU A 221 -12.80 11.43 -18.83
CA GLU A 221 -12.29 11.77 -17.51
C GLU A 221 -10.87 11.23 -17.29
N LEU A 222 -10.55 10.06 -17.83
CA LEU A 222 -9.19 9.50 -17.79
C LEU A 222 -8.23 10.35 -18.65
N GLU A 223 -8.64 10.77 -19.84
CA GLU A 223 -7.87 11.69 -20.68
C GLU A 223 -7.62 13.02 -19.97
N ALA A 224 -8.63 13.58 -19.29
CA ALA A 224 -8.47 14.80 -18.50
C ALA A 224 -7.47 14.61 -17.33
N LYS A 225 -7.44 13.44 -16.69
CA LYS A 225 -6.44 13.12 -15.68
C LYS A 225 -5.03 13.03 -16.27
N ILE A 226 -4.88 12.36 -17.40
CA ILE A 226 -3.60 12.27 -18.14
C ILE A 226 -3.10 13.67 -18.52
N ALA A 227 -3.98 14.52 -19.05
CA ALA A 227 -3.63 15.89 -19.46
C ALA A 227 -3.14 16.76 -18.29
N ARG A 228 -3.63 16.51 -17.07
CA ARG A 228 -3.23 17.23 -15.86
C ARG A 228 -1.97 16.64 -15.20
N THR A 229 -1.59 15.42 -15.55
CA THR A 229 -0.37 14.78 -15.03
C THR A 229 0.84 15.29 -15.84
N PRO A 230 1.86 15.89 -15.21
CA PRO A 230 3.06 16.35 -15.92
C PRO A 230 3.74 15.25 -16.74
N MET A 231 3.79 14.01 -16.24
CA MET A 231 4.32 12.85 -16.96
C MET A 231 3.44 12.36 -18.12
N ARG A 232 2.27 13.00 -18.38
CA ARG A 232 1.36 12.72 -19.48
C ARG A 232 0.92 11.27 -19.61
N ARG A 233 0.85 10.56 -18.49
CA ARG A 233 0.30 9.20 -18.38
C ARG A 233 -0.28 8.98 -17.01
N LEU A 234 -1.10 7.96 -16.85
CA LEU A 234 -1.41 7.39 -15.55
C LEU A 234 -0.22 6.55 -15.07
N GLY A 235 -0.06 6.43 -13.77
CA GLY A 235 0.87 5.46 -13.20
C GLY A 235 0.42 4.02 -13.47
N SER A 236 1.34 3.09 -13.55
CA SER A 236 1.07 1.66 -13.51
C SER A 236 1.15 1.14 -12.05
N PRO A 237 0.54 0.01 -11.73
CA PRO A 237 0.76 -0.64 -10.44
C PRO A 237 2.24 -0.93 -10.16
N GLU A 238 3.01 -1.20 -11.20
CA GLU A 238 4.45 -1.46 -11.15
C GLU A 238 5.24 -0.21 -10.76
N ASP A 239 4.86 1.00 -11.22
CA ASP A 239 5.48 2.26 -10.77
C ASP A 239 5.41 2.39 -9.24
N ILE A 240 4.28 2.00 -8.65
CA ILE A 240 4.07 2.05 -7.20
C ILE A 240 4.85 0.93 -6.50
N ALA A 241 4.84 -0.27 -7.06
CA ALA A 241 5.49 -1.44 -6.47
C ALA A 241 7.01 -1.27 -6.38
N LEU A 242 7.64 -0.58 -7.34
CA LEU A 242 9.07 -0.26 -7.29
C LEU A 242 9.42 0.67 -6.12
N ALA A 243 8.57 1.65 -5.82
CA ALA A 243 8.75 2.51 -4.65
C ALA A 243 8.54 1.73 -3.33
N VAL A 244 7.60 0.78 -3.32
CA VAL A 244 7.41 -0.14 -2.18
C VAL A 244 8.66 -1.00 -2.00
N LEU A 245 9.22 -1.57 -3.06
CA LEU A 245 10.46 -2.34 -3.00
C LEU A 245 11.63 -1.51 -2.44
N PHE A 246 11.78 -0.26 -2.89
CA PHE A 246 12.80 0.65 -2.33
C PHE A 246 12.65 0.75 -0.80
N PHE A 247 11.44 1.04 -0.29
CA PHE A 247 11.22 1.17 1.15
C PHE A 247 11.33 -0.16 1.92
N ALA A 248 10.99 -1.28 1.29
CA ALA A 248 11.09 -2.61 1.90
C ALA A 248 12.53 -3.15 1.95
N SER A 249 13.41 -2.65 1.10
CA SER A 249 14.77 -3.17 0.91
C SER A 249 15.84 -2.41 1.72
N PRO A 250 17.05 -2.97 1.84
CA PRO A 250 18.20 -2.29 2.43
C PRO A 250 18.62 -0.99 1.71
N ALA A 251 18.18 -0.76 0.46
CA ALA A 251 18.47 0.48 -0.27
C ALA A 251 17.92 1.72 0.46
N SER A 252 16.87 1.57 1.27
CA SER A 252 16.31 2.65 2.10
C SER A 252 16.72 2.55 3.58
N GLY A 253 17.84 1.93 3.90
CA GLY A 253 18.27 1.66 5.27
C GLY A 253 18.43 2.92 6.18
N TYR A 254 18.48 4.11 5.59
CA TYR A 254 18.53 5.39 6.32
C TYR A 254 17.30 6.26 6.06
N VAL A 255 16.18 5.65 5.63
CA VAL A 255 14.92 6.36 5.33
C VAL A 255 13.80 5.80 6.21
N THR A 256 13.24 6.63 7.07
CA THR A 256 12.06 6.31 7.88
C THR A 256 11.21 7.55 8.14
N GLY A 257 9.90 7.40 8.18
CA GLY A 257 8.92 8.48 8.32
C GLY A 257 8.63 9.24 7.04
N GLU A 258 9.12 8.77 5.88
CA GLU A 258 8.94 9.43 4.59
C GLU A 258 7.59 9.05 3.95
N VAL A 259 7.03 10.00 3.21
CA VAL A 259 5.85 9.81 2.36
C VAL A 259 6.25 10.16 0.93
N LEU A 260 6.61 9.15 0.15
CA LEU A 260 7.05 9.32 -1.23
C LEU A 260 5.85 9.41 -2.18
N GLU A 261 5.71 10.54 -2.84
CA GLU A 261 4.73 10.74 -3.89
C GLU A 261 5.19 10.05 -5.18
N VAL A 262 4.36 9.13 -5.69
CA VAL A 262 4.55 8.45 -6.97
C VAL A 262 3.32 8.75 -7.83
N ASP A 263 3.25 9.97 -8.33
CA ASP A 263 2.04 10.58 -8.86
C ASP A 263 2.21 11.24 -10.24
N GLY A 264 3.40 11.15 -10.81
CA GLY A 264 3.72 11.75 -12.10
C GLY A 264 3.88 13.27 -12.06
N GLY A 265 4.11 13.84 -10.85
CA GLY A 265 4.38 15.27 -10.63
C GLY A 265 3.12 16.12 -10.49
N ILE A 266 2.00 15.56 -10.06
CA ILE A 266 0.75 16.30 -9.84
C ILE A 266 0.91 17.22 -8.63
N ASP A 267 0.60 18.50 -8.79
CA ASP A 267 0.68 19.54 -7.76
C ASP A 267 -0.67 20.21 -7.44
N GLY A 268 -1.78 19.59 -7.79
CA GLY A 268 -3.13 20.12 -7.57
C GLY A 268 -4.23 19.07 -7.75
N PRO A 269 -5.50 19.51 -7.81
CA PRO A 269 -6.63 18.63 -8.02
C PRO A 269 -6.48 17.80 -9.30
N ASN A 270 -6.57 16.49 -9.19
CA ASN A 270 -6.40 15.57 -10.32
C ASN A 270 -7.73 15.05 -10.89
N SER A 271 -8.82 15.19 -10.14
CA SER A 271 -10.12 14.72 -10.61
C SER A 271 -10.93 15.87 -11.22
N PRO A 272 -11.51 15.71 -12.43
CA PRO A 272 -12.51 16.64 -12.89
C PRO A 272 -13.67 16.64 -11.89
N SER A 273 -14.00 17.81 -11.35
CA SER A 273 -15.13 17.93 -10.43
C SER A 273 -16.42 17.74 -11.21
N VAL A 274 -17.19 16.71 -10.83
CA VAL A 274 -18.54 16.47 -11.34
C VAL A 274 -19.61 16.99 -10.35
N LEU A 275 -19.17 17.58 -9.25
CA LEU A 275 -20.08 18.13 -8.25
C LEU A 275 -20.55 19.51 -8.66
N PRO A 276 -21.85 19.84 -8.48
CA PRO A 276 -22.36 21.18 -8.73
C PRO A 276 -21.65 22.19 -7.84
N ASP A 277 -21.58 23.43 -8.30
CA ASP A 277 -21.13 24.53 -7.47
C ASP A 277 -22.21 24.84 -6.42
N LEU A 278 -21.81 24.94 -5.14
CA LEU A 278 -22.74 25.32 -4.09
C LEU A 278 -23.34 26.71 -4.29
N LEU A 279 -22.67 27.58 -5.05
CA LEU A 279 -23.21 28.90 -5.39
C LEU A 279 -24.31 28.82 -6.47
N SER A 280 -24.46 27.67 -7.13
CA SER A 280 -25.51 27.43 -8.13
C SER A 280 -26.72 26.66 -7.57
N MET A 281 -26.70 26.34 -6.29
CA MET A 281 -27.79 25.72 -5.54
C MET A 281 -28.60 26.78 -4.78
#